data_0b08e913714615cb0d7ffc97e0675617
#
_entry.id   0b08e913714615cb0d7ffc97e0675617
#
_cell.length_a   1.000
_cell.length_b   1.000
_cell.length_c   1.000
_cell.angle_alpha   90.00
_cell.angle_beta   90.00
_cell.angle_gamma   90.00
#
_symmetry.space_group_name_H-M   'P 1'
#
loop_
_entity.id
_entity.type
_entity.pdbx_description
1 polymer ?
#
loop_
_entity_poly.entity_id
_entity_poly.type
_entity_poly.pdbx_seq_one_letter_code
_entity_poly.pdbx_strand_id
1 'polypeptide(L)'
;MRFGVRCLRQEIGAVLNITCSMAVSSKSGNTKLVADALQRELSDAGVRFVTFFDLDAADAESAQLEGAEKAEGVESAKGAEGAENGQGANADVSVPADSVPTVSVPAASVPAALTPAASVPAASALAAQAGGADVVFVGFWCDKGSCGPAVQHFLQGLAGKRVFLFGTCGFGESDEYFAQILDRVRAYLPAEAQCIGGAMCQGKMGVGVKRRYEGMLEKDPENAQARMLIDNWNKAQSHPNEGDCARIAAAAKEALAGVAE
;
A
#
# COMPACT_ATOMS: atom_id res chain seq x y z
N MET A 1 -13.69 7.85 39.47
CA MET A 1 -13.43 7.87 38.03
C MET A 1 -12.63 9.10 37.56
N ARG A 2 -11.53 9.50 38.22
CA ARG A 2 -10.67 10.65 37.79
C ARG A 2 -9.20 10.28 37.53
N PHE A 3 -8.83 9.02 37.66
CA PHE A 3 -7.43 8.57 37.49
C PHE A 3 -7.06 8.19 36.04
N GLY A 4 -8.04 7.75 35.21
CA GLY A 4 -7.75 7.30 33.85
C GLY A 4 -7.47 8.42 32.84
N VAL A 5 -8.03 9.60 33.05
CA VAL A 5 -7.89 10.74 32.10
C VAL A 5 -6.55 11.45 32.23
N ARG A 6 -5.91 11.34 33.40
CA ARG A 6 -4.62 12.01 33.67
C ARG A 6 -3.43 11.24 33.09
N CYS A 7 -3.51 9.91 33.02
CA CYS A 7 -2.48 9.07 32.42
C CYS A 7 -2.45 9.26 30.88
N LEU A 8 -3.60 9.23 30.23
CA LEU A 8 -3.71 9.47 28.79
C LEU A 8 -3.22 10.86 28.34
N ARG A 9 -3.40 11.91 29.15
CA ARG A 9 -2.88 13.25 28.81
C ARG A 9 -1.37 13.38 29.00
N GLN A 10 -0.76 12.56 29.84
CA GLN A 10 0.69 12.60 30.08
C GLN A 10 1.44 11.84 28.98
N GLU A 11 0.88 10.74 28.48
CA GLU A 11 1.41 9.99 27.33
C GLU A 11 1.24 10.78 26.02
N ILE A 12 0.12 11.49 25.82
CA ILE A 12 -0.08 12.39 24.67
C ILE A 12 0.87 13.60 24.71
N GLY A 13 1.30 14.05 25.88
CA GLY A 13 2.24 15.16 26.05
C GLY A 13 3.63 14.93 25.45
N ALA A 14 4.09 13.67 25.40
CA ALA A 14 5.37 13.30 24.80
C ALA A 14 5.33 13.26 23.26
N VAL A 15 4.14 13.05 22.67
CA VAL A 15 3.92 13.00 21.22
C VAL A 15 3.94 14.39 20.56
N LEU A 16 3.82 15.48 21.34
CA LEU A 16 3.67 16.85 20.84
C LEU A 16 4.89 17.42 20.07
N ASN A 17 6.03 16.72 20.09
CA ASN A 17 7.23 17.16 19.36
C ASN A 17 7.59 16.26 18.18
N ILE A 18 6.81 15.20 17.90
CA ILE A 18 7.07 14.31 16.76
C ILE A 18 6.52 14.92 15.50
N THR A 19 7.37 15.05 14.48
CA THR A 19 6.98 15.45 13.14
C THR A 19 6.77 14.23 12.26
N CYS A 20 5.67 14.20 11.52
CA CYS A 20 5.33 13.09 10.65
C CYS A 20 5.22 13.54 9.20
N SER A 21 5.58 12.67 8.28
CA SER A 21 5.22 12.77 6.86
C SER A 21 4.33 11.59 6.49
N MET A 22 3.50 11.75 5.47
CA MET A 22 2.61 10.70 4.99
C MET A 22 2.75 10.54 3.48
N ALA A 23 2.99 9.33 3.04
CA ALA A 23 3.06 8.95 1.63
C ALA A 23 1.99 7.91 1.34
N VAL A 24 1.19 8.10 0.29
CA VAL A 24 0.02 7.26 0.01
C VAL A 24 -0.05 6.87 -1.46
N SER A 25 -0.28 5.58 -1.71
CA SER A 25 -0.74 5.05 -2.99
C SER A 25 -2.15 4.52 -2.83
N SER A 26 -3.11 4.98 -3.67
CA SER A 26 -4.53 4.69 -3.49
C SER A 26 -5.31 4.64 -4.80
N LYS A 27 -5.21 3.54 -5.52
CA LYS A 27 -5.84 3.35 -6.83
C LYS A 27 -7.37 3.51 -6.84
N SER A 28 -8.06 3.11 -5.77
CA SER A 28 -9.53 3.14 -5.67
C SER A 28 -10.06 4.11 -4.62
N GLY A 29 -9.20 4.92 -4.00
CA GLY A 29 -9.57 5.86 -2.94
C GLY A 29 -9.65 5.24 -1.53
N ASN A 30 -9.63 3.92 -1.38
CA ASN A 30 -9.75 3.28 -0.07
C ASN A 30 -8.62 3.68 0.88
N THR A 31 -7.36 3.54 0.43
CA THR A 31 -6.18 3.88 1.25
C THR A 31 -6.15 5.37 1.56
N LYS A 32 -6.56 6.22 0.60
CA LYS A 32 -6.66 7.66 0.83
C LYS A 32 -7.68 7.99 1.91
N LEU A 33 -8.85 7.35 1.92
CA LEU A 33 -9.86 7.53 2.96
C LEU A 33 -9.29 7.21 4.36
N VAL A 34 -8.55 6.11 4.48
CA VAL A 34 -7.87 5.73 5.73
C VAL A 34 -6.79 6.75 6.08
N ALA A 35 -6.00 7.22 5.11
CA ALA A 35 -4.97 8.23 5.31
C ALA A 35 -5.55 9.55 5.84
N ASP A 36 -6.64 10.03 5.25
CA ASP A 36 -7.31 11.27 5.65
C ASP A 36 -7.89 11.16 7.08
N ALA A 37 -8.46 9.99 7.43
CA ALA A 37 -8.95 9.72 8.78
C ALA A 37 -7.79 9.65 9.80
N LEU A 38 -6.73 8.94 9.46
CA LEU A 38 -5.53 8.79 10.29
C LEU A 38 -4.86 10.13 10.54
N GLN A 39 -4.69 10.95 9.50
CA GLN A 39 -4.12 12.29 9.62
C GLN A 39 -4.94 13.16 10.59
N ARG A 40 -6.26 13.17 10.45
CA ARG A 40 -7.18 13.91 11.33
C ARG A 40 -7.05 13.44 12.78
N GLU A 41 -7.20 12.15 13.03
CA GLU A 41 -7.13 11.54 14.35
C GLU A 41 -5.80 11.79 15.07
N LEU A 42 -4.69 11.77 14.35
CA LEU A 42 -3.36 12.04 14.90
C LEU A 42 -3.13 13.54 15.10
N SER A 43 -3.63 14.39 14.19
CA SER A 43 -3.56 15.84 14.35
C SER A 43 -4.36 16.32 15.56
N ASP A 44 -5.55 15.76 15.79
CA ASP A 44 -6.37 16.03 16.98
C ASP A 44 -5.68 15.58 18.27
N ALA A 45 -4.80 14.56 18.18
CA ALA A 45 -3.94 14.11 19.27
C ALA A 45 -2.64 14.94 19.41
N GLY A 46 -2.42 15.97 18.57
CA GLY A 46 -1.29 16.87 18.64
C GLY A 46 -0.08 16.50 17.77
N VAL A 47 -0.17 15.45 16.94
CA VAL A 47 0.87 15.07 15.98
C VAL A 47 0.92 16.08 14.84
N ARG A 48 2.11 16.55 14.49
CA ARG A 48 2.31 17.51 13.40
C ARG A 48 2.73 16.82 12.10
N PHE A 49 1.87 16.87 11.09
CA PHE A 49 2.24 16.46 9.73
C PHE A 49 2.92 17.62 8.98
N VAL A 50 4.09 17.36 8.42
CA VAL A 50 4.90 18.35 7.69
C VAL A 50 4.80 18.20 6.17
N THR A 51 4.56 16.99 5.67
CA THR A 51 4.46 16.73 4.24
C THR A 51 3.47 15.59 3.96
N PHE A 52 2.81 15.69 2.82
CA PHE A 52 1.95 14.65 2.27
C PHE A 52 2.36 14.36 0.82
N PHE A 53 2.55 13.10 0.47
CA PHE A 53 2.97 12.65 -0.85
C PHE A 53 1.91 11.74 -1.47
N ASP A 54 1.53 12.01 -2.72
CA ASP A 54 0.76 11.10 -3.56
C ASP A 54 1.73 10.29 -4.43
N LEU A 55 1.90 9.01 -4.13
CA LEU A 55 2.84 8.14 -4.83
C LEU A 55 2.34 7.72 -6.20
N ASP A 56 1.02 7.70 -6.43
CA ASP A 56 0.45 7.34 -7.74
C ASP A 56 0.62 8.50 -8.74
N ALA A 57 0.53 9.76 -8.27
CA ALA A 57 0.79 10.94 -9.09
C ALA A 57 2.27 11.02 -9.52
N ALA A 58 3.18 10.73 -8.60
CA ALA A 58 4.62 10.74 -8.87
C ALA A 58 5.05 9.67 -9.89
N ASP A 59 4.43 8.47 -9.84
CA ASP A 59 4.68 7.42 -10.83
C ASP A 59 4.18 7.84 -12.23
N ALA A 60 3.02 8.51 -12.30
CA ALA A 60 2.45 8.97 -13.55
C ALA A 60 3.33 10.05 -14.22
N GLU A 61 3.90 10.99 -13.44
CA GLU A 61 4.84 12.00 -13.94
C GLU A 61 6.14 11.37 -14.47
N SER A 62 6.70 10.38 -13.76
CA SER A 62 7.90 9.65 -14.19
C SER A 62 7.68 8.92 -15.51
N ALA A 63 6.54 8.23 -15.68
CA ALA A 63 6.21 7.50 -16.90
C ALA A 63 6.02 8.45 -18.11
N GLN A 64 5.54 9.68 -17.88
CA GLN A 64 5.39 10.68 -18.93
C GLN A 64 6.75 11.25 -19.38
N LEU A 65 7.68 11.47 -18.46
CA LEU A 65 9.05 11.92 -18.77
C LEU A 65 9.83 10.87 -19.57
N GLU A 66 9.76 9.59 -19.18
CA GLU A 66 10.39 8.50 -19.93
C GLU A 66 9.77 8.29 -21.32
N GLY A 67 8.47 8.53 -21.46
CA GLY A 67 7.76 8.52 -22.74
C GLY A 67 8.19 9.65 -23.66
N ALA A 68 8.45 10.84 -23.13
CA ALA A 68 8.91 12.00 -23.87
C ALA A 68 10.35 11.86 -24.37
N GLU A 69 11.28 11.35 -23.54
CA GLU A 69 12.67 11.08 -23.94
C GLU A 69 12.77 10.00 -25.05
N LYS A 70 11.90 8.99 -25.03
CA LYS A 70 11.81 8.00 -26.11
C LYS A 70 11.25 8.59 -27.40
N ALA A 71 10.39 9.59 -27.34
CA ALA A 71 9.81 10.23 -28.52
C ALA A 71 10.82 11.15 -29.24
N GLU A 72 11.74 11.80 -28.51
CA GLU A 72 12.79 12.65 -29.11
C GLU A 72 13.96 11.85 -29.70
N GLY A 73 14.14 10.58 -29.29
CA GLY A 73 15.22 9.70 -29.80
C GLY A 73 14.93 8.98 -31.12
N VAL A 74 13.76 9.10 -31.73
CA VAL A 74 13.33 8.37 -32.94
C VAL A 74 13.15 9.26 -34.18
N GLU A 75 14.01 10.25 -34.38
CA GLU A 75 14.07 10.93 -35.67
C GLU A 75 15.41 10.68 -36.39
N SER A 76 15.77 9.43 -36.62
CA SER A 76 16.73 9.02 -37.65
C SER A 76 16.75 7.49 -37.83
N ALA A 77 15.75 6.91 -38.49
CA ALA A 77 15.93 5.74 -39.35
C ALA A 77 14.64 5.46 -40.12
N LYS A 78 14.57 5.91 -41.37
CA LYS A 78 13.60 5.42 -42.36
C LYS A 78 13.98 4.02 -42.82
N GLY A 79 13.02 3.10 -42.83
CA GLY A 79 13.12 1.91 -43.65
C GLY A 79 12.23 0.74 -43.22
N ALA A 80 11.13 0.57 -43.97
CA ALA A 80 10.48 -0.67 -44.43
C ALA A 80 9.70 -1.57 -43.45
N GLU A 81 8.39 -1.55 -43.65
CA GLU A 81 7.45 -2.67 -43.83
C GLU A 81 7.31 -3.78 -42.78
N GLY A 82 6.06 -4.01 -42.36
CA GLY A 82 5.61 -5.29 -41.80
C GLY A 82 4.47 -5.14 -40.80
N ALA A 83 3.23 -5.12 -41.29
CA ALA A 83 2.04 -5.31 -40.48
C ALA A 83 2.05 -6.71 -39.88
N GLU A 84 1.70 -6.85 -38.57
CA GLU A 84 0.77 -7.90 -38.13
C GLU A 84 0.29 -7.67 -36.71
N ASN A 85 -1.01 -7.91 -36.52
CA ASN A 85 -1.79 -7.92 -35.28
C ASN A 85 -1.21 -8.80 -34.18
N GLY A 86 -1.12 -8.29 -32.96
CA GLY A 86 -0.85 -9.08 -31.78
C GLY A 86 -1.78 -8.67 -30.64
N GLN A 87 -2.86 -9.42 -30.48
CA GLN A 87 -3.82 -9.35 -29.39
C GLN A 87 -3.15 -9.49 -28.02
N GLY A 88 -3.60 -8.65 -27.07
CA GLY A 88 -3.17 -8.68 -25.69
C GLY A 88 -3.42 -10.03 -25.00
N ALA A 89 -2.37 -10.61 -24.51
CA ALA A 89 -2.41 -11.83 -23.71
C ALA A 89 -2.91 -11.51 -22.29
N ASN A 90 -4.14 -11.94 -21.98
CA ASN A 90 -4.63 -12.11 -20.63
C ASN A 90 -3.83 -13.22 -19.96
N ALA A 91 -3.08 -12.89 -18.93
CA ALA A 91 -2.47 -13.90 -18.06
C ALA A 91 -3.58 -14.59 -17.27
N ASP A 92 -3.90 -15.81 -17.66
CA ASP A 92 -4.78 -16.75 -16.97
C ASP A 92 -4.09 -17.19 -15.65
N VAL A 93 -4.64 -16.74 -14.52
CA VAL A 93 -4.24 -17.22 -13.20
C VAL A 93 -5.24 -18.32 -12.81
N SER A 94 -4.97 -19.52 -13.24
CA SER A 94 -5.62 -20.73 -12.75
C SER A 94 -5.19 -20.99 -11.31
N VAL A 95 -6.12 -20.80 -10.36
CA VAL A 95 -5.94 -21.22 -8.97
C VAL A 95 -6.59 -22.59 -8.83
N PRO A 96 -5.85 -23.65 -8.44
CA PRO A 96 -6.43 -24.98 -8.26
C PRO A 96 -7.41 -25.01 -7.07
N ALA A 97 -8.50 -25.76 -7.27
CA ALA A 97 -9.46 -26.08 -6.22
C ALA A 97 -8.83 -27.11 -5.27
N ASP A 98 -8.47 -26.71 -4.08
CA ASP A 98 -8.57 -27.39 -2.80
C ASP A 98 -7.66 -26.71 -1.78
N SER A 99 -8.28 -26.27 -0.73
CA SER A 99 -7.74 -25.77 0.54
C SER A 99 -8.15 -24.32 0.83
N VAL A 100 -8.75 -24.13 2.00
CA VAL A 100 -8.54 -22.93 2.80
C VAL A 100 -7.06 -22.60 2.64
N PRO A 101 -6.66 -21.43 2.15
CA PRO A 101 -5.28 -21.19 1.78
C PRO A 101 -4.39 -21.17 3.02
N THR A 102 -3.86 -22.34 3.37
CA THR A 102 -2.53 -22.42 3.95
C THR A 102 -1.61 -22.04 2.80
N VAL A 103 -1.44 -20.75 2.55
CA VAL A 103 -0.52 -20.28 1.54
C VAL A 103 0.90 -20.48 2.10
N SER A 104 1.42 -21.68 1.93
CA SER A 104 2.87 -21.89 1.88
C SER A 104 3.33 -21.22 0.59
N VAL A 105 3.59 -19.93 0.66
CA VAL A 105 4.30 -19.23 -0.39
C VAL A 105 5.77 -19.60 -0.23
N PRO A 106 6.42 -20.19 -1.25
CA PRO A 106 7.87 -20.36 -1.20
C PRO A 106 8.50 -18.99 -0.94
N ALA A 107 9.48 -18.95 -0.06
CA ALA A 107 10.29 -17.77 0.19
C ALA A 107 10.71 -17.21 -1.18
N ALA A 108 10.05 -16.14 -1.61
CA ALA A 108 10.44 -15.45 -2.81
C ALA A 108 11.85 -14.94 -2.54
N SER A 109 12.81 -15.48 -3.26
CA SER A 109 14.16 -14.97 -3.30
C SER A 109 14.06 -13.46 -3.52
N VAL A 110 14.61 -12.69 -2.59
CA VAL A 110 14.79 -11.25 -2.77
C VAL A 110 15.56 -11.10 -4.10
N PRO A 111 15.02 -10.42 -5.10
CA PRO A 111 15.76 -10.21 -6.33
C PRO A 111 17.03 -9.46 -5.98
N ALA A 112 18.17 -10.04 -6.39
CA ALA A 112 19.47 -9.40 -6.29
C ALA A 112 19.40 -7.99 -6.85
N ALA A 113 20.11 -7.07 -6.17
CA ALA A 113 20.22 -5.66 -6.47
C ALA A 113 20.11 -5.35 -7.97
N LEU A 114 19.05 -4.62 -8.33
CA LEU A 114 18.96 -3.96 -9.62
C LEU A 114 20.09 -2.92 -9.69
N THR A 115 21.00 -3.12 -10.62
CA THR A 115 22.05 -2.15 -10.97
C THR A 115 21.41 -0.82 -11.38
N PRO A 116 21.84 0.32 -10.83
CA PRO A 116 21.26 1.61 -11.17
C PRO A 116 21.73 2.03 -12.57
N ALA A 117 20.84 2.03 -13.53
CA ALA A 117 21.00 2.74 -14.78
C ALA A 117 19.85 3.75 -14.93
N ALA A 118 20.20 5.02 -14.88
CA ALA A 118 19.50 6.20 -15.38
C ALA A 118 18.08 6.48 -14.83
N SER A 119 17.96 7.67 -14.24
CA SER A 119 16.82 8.32 -13.61
C SER A 119 16.43 7.72 -12.24
N VAL A 120 16.70 8.50 -11.18
CA VAL A 120 16.17 8.22 -9.84
C VAL A 120 14.65 8.30 -9.94
N PRO A 121 13.88 7.20 -9.68
CA PRO A 121 12.43 7.25 -9.76
C PRO A 121 11.90 8.39 -8.89
N ALA A 122 10.84 9.09 -9.32
CA ALA A 122 10.24 10.20 -8.57
C ALA A 122 9.91 9.80 -7.12
N ALA A 123 9.52 8.55 -6.90
CA ALA A 123 9.30 7.98 -5.56
C ALA A 123 10.53 8.03 -4.65
N SER A 124 11.75 7.80 -5.18
CA SER A 124 12.99 7.91 -4.40
C SER A 124 13.34 9.37 -4.09
N ALA A 125 13.04 10.29 -5.00
CA ALA A 125 13.21 11.73 -4.75
C ALA A 125 12.23 12.22 -3.65
N LEU A 126 11.00 11.70 -3.62
CA LEU A 126 10.03 11.98 -2.56
C LEU A 126 10.47 11.41 -1.20
N ALA A 127 11.09 10.24 -1.19
CA ALA A 127 11.65 9.66 0.04
C ALA A 127 12.72 10.58 0.66
N ALA A 128 13.56 11.22 -0.16
CA ALA A 128 14.52 12.20 0.30
C ALA A 128 13.85 13.45 0.91
N GLN A 129 12.72 13.89 0.35
CA GLN A 129 11.93 15.01 0.89
C GLN A 129 11.23 14.66 2.23
N ALA A 130 10.91 13.39 2.46
CA ALA A 130 10.38 12.93 3.74
C ALA A 130 11.44 12.98 4.86
N GLY A 131 12.70 13.25 4.50
CA GLY A 131 13.86 13.24 5.38
C GLY A 131 13.82 14.19 6.59
N GLY A 132 12.95 15.23 6.56
CA GLY A 132 12.75 16.15 7.68
C GLY A 132 11.79 15.68 8.76
N ALA A 133 11.11 14.54 8.58
CA ALA A 133 10.16 13.99 9.54
C ALA A 133 10.82 12.92 10.43
N ASP A 134 10.36 12.84 11.69
CA ASP A 134 10.80 11.81 12.64
C ASP A 134 10.18 10.44 12.30
N VAL A 135 8.93 10.45 11.82
CA VAL A 135 8.20 9.25 11.43
C VAL A 135 7.56 9.44 10.05
N VAL A 136 7.65 8.43 9.22
CA VAL A 136 7.02 8.39 7.89
C VAL A 136 5.89 7.36 7.91
N PHE A 137 4.67 7.81 7.67
CA PHE A 137 3.51 6.96 7.44
C PHE A 137 3.45 6.59 5.96
N VAL A 138 3.37 5.30 5.66
CA VAL A 138 3.30 4.82 4.28
C VAL A 138 2.03 4.01 4.09
N GLY A 139 1.12 4.57 3.28
CA GLY A 139 -0.16 3.97 2.92
C GLY A 139 -0.11 3.29 1.56
N PHE A 140 -0.63 2.06 1.47
CA PHE A 140 -0.64 1.29 0.23
C PHE A 140 -1.95 0.52 0.04
N TRP A 141 -2.33 0.31 -1.20
CA TRP A 141 -3.33 -0.69 -1.56
C TRP A 141 -2.63 -2.02 -1.87
N CYS A 142 -3.24 -3.12 -1.46
CA CYS A 142 -2.67 -4.45 -1.68
C CYS A 142 -2.79 -4.85 -3.15
N ASP A 143 -1.65 -5.03 -3.81
CA ASP A 143 -1.54 -5.63 -5.14
C ASP A 143 -0.88 -7.00 -5.03
N LYS A 144 -1.59 -8.06 -5.42
CA LYS A 144 -1.09 -9.45 -5.43
C LYS A 144 -0.42 -9.89 -4.12
N GLY A 145 -0.96 -9.43 -2.99
CA GLY A 145 -0.44 -9.78 -1.65
C GLY A 145 0.76 -8.96 -1.20
N SER A 146 1.08 -7.84 -1.86
CA SER A 146 2.13 -6.89 -1.50
C SER A 146 1.70 -5.46 -1.87
N CYS A 147 2.62 -4.53 -2.05
CA CYS A 147 2.37 -3.19 -2.55
C CYS A 147 2.86 -3.01 -4.00
N GLY A 148 2.38 -1.96 -4.66
CA GLY A 148 2.81 -1.59 -6.02
C GLY A 148 4.22 -1.01 -6.07
N PRO A 149 4.82 -0.91 -7.30
CA PRO A 149 6.20 -0.47 -7.51
C PRO A 149 6.54 0.90 -6.93
N ALA A 150 5.64 1.89 -7.06
CA ALA A 150 5.84 3.22 -6.49
C ALA A 150 6.11 3.17 -4.97
N VAL A 151 5.33 2.37 -4.24
CA VAL A 151 5.51 2.19 -2.80
C VAL A 151 6.81 1.45 -2.51
N GLN A 152 7.17 0.42 -3.30
CA GLN A 152 8.42 -0.32 -3.13
C GLN A 152 9.63 0.61 -3.26
N HIS A 153 9.69 1.41 -4.33
CA HIS A 153 10.76 2.39 -4.55
C HIS A 153 10.81 3.46 -3.47
N PHE A 154 9.65 3.94 -3.00
CA PHE A 154 9.59 4.90 -1.91
C PHE A 154 10.16 4.32 -0.61
N LEU A 155 9.76 3.09 -0.25
CA LEU A 155 10.23 2.42 0.96
C LEU A 155 11.75 2.20 0.95
N GLN A 156 12.32 1.82 -0.20
CA GLN A 156 13.77 1.63 -0.37
C GLN A 156 14.58 2.91 -0.12
N GLY A 157 13.97 4.08 -0.30
CA GLY A 157 14.60 5.38 -0.03
C GLY A 157 14.55 5.84 1.44
N LEU A 158 13.96 5.07 2.36
CA LEU A 158 13.72 5.47 3.75
C LEU A 158 14.81 5.02 4.74
N ALA A 159 16.08 4.96 4.31
CA ALA A 159 17.19 4.60 5.20
C ALA A 159 17.24 5.52 6.44
N GLY A 160 17.39 4.94 7.62
CA GLY A 160 17.46 5.64 8.90
C GLY A 160 16.13 6.25 9.37
N LYS A 161 15.00 5.97 8.71
CA LYS A 161 13.69 6.49 9.09
C LYS A 161 12.90 5.50 9.95
N ARG A 162 12.04 6.05 10.80
CA ARG A 162 10.98 5.29 11.48
C ARG A 162 9.76 5.28 10.59
N VAL A 163 9.21 4.10 10.34
CA VAL A 163 8.14 3.90 9.35
C VAL A 163 6.96 3.18 9.98
N PHE A 164 5.75 3.75 9.82
CA PHE A 164 4.50 3.07 10.12
C PHE A 164 3.81 2.71 8.81
N LEU A 165 3.48 1.43 8.63
CA LEU A 165 2.82 0.92 7.42
C LEU A 165 1.32 0.83 7.64
N PHE A 166 0.51 1.31 6.70
CA PHE A 166 -0.91 1.05 6.73
C PHE A 166 -1.43 0.70 5.34
N GLY A 167 -2.46 -0.14 5.27
CA GLY A 167 -2.90 -0.60 3.97
C GLY A 167 -4.36 -1.01 3.89
N THR A 168 -4.84 -1.16 2.65
CA THR A 168 -6.16 -1.69 2.35
C THR A 168 -6.06 -2.87 1.39
N CYS A 169 -6.87 -3.92 1.63
CA CYS A 169 -6.90 -5.10 0.79
C CYS A 169 -8.36 -5.50 0.48
N GLY A 170 -8.65 -5.99 -0.71
CA GLY A 170 -9.98 -6.46 -1.08
C GLY A 170 -10.44 -7.70 -0.29
N PHE A 171 -9.48 -8.51 0.18
CA PHE A 171 -9.74 -9.60 1.11
C PHE A 171 -9.43 -9.15 2.53
N GLY A 172 -10.38 -9.40 3.46
CA GLY A 172 -10.24 -8.98 4.83
C GLY A 172 -10.81 -10.01 5.76
N GLU A 173 -10.75 -10.18 6.93
CA GLU A 173 -11.29 -11.12 7.93
C GLU A 173 -10.20 -11.87 8.70
N SER A 174 -8.91 -11.77 8.33
CA SER A 174 -7.85 -12.44 9.06
C SER A 174 -6.71 -11.48 9.35
N ASP A 175 -6.42 -11.28 10.62
CA ASP A 175 -5.28 -10.49 11.07
C ASP A 175 -3.96 -11.14 10.63
N GLU A 176 -3.91 -12.48 10.55
CA GLU A 176 -2.77 -13.21 10.05
C GLU A 176 -2.50 -12.93 8.57
N TYR A 177 -3.56 -12.79 7.76
CA TYR A 177 -3.42 -12.44 6.35
C TYR A 177 -2.88 -11.03 6.18
N PHE A 178 -3.39 -10.08 6.97
CA PHE A 178 -2.88 -8.70 6.97
C PHE A 178 -1.42 -8.63 7.46
N ALA A 179 -1.07 -9.38 8.49
CA ALA A 179 0.32 -9.48 8.98
C ALA A 179 1.27 -10.00 7.90
N GLN A 180 0.88 -11.03 7.14
CA GLN A 180 1.67 -11.55 6.03
C GLN A 180 1.89 -10.50 4.92
N ILE A 181 0.88 -9.68 4.61
CA ILE A 181 1.02 -8.60 3.62
C ILE A 181 1.98 -7.53 4.15
N LEU A 182 1.80 -7.11 5.41
CA LEU A 182 2.67 -6.12 6.06
C LEU A 182 4.13 -6.60 6.10
N ASP A 183 4.38 -7.87 6.39
CA ASP A 183 5.73 -8.45 6.41
C ASP A 183 6.39 -8.43 5.02
N ARG A 184 5.63 -8.72 3.95
CA ARG A 184 6.13 -8.61 2.58
C ARG A 184 6.45 -7.18 2.20
N VAL A 185 5.62 -6.23 2.61
CA VAL A 185 5.84 -4.80 2.34
C VAL A 185 7.00 -4.27 3.16
N ARG A 186 7.13 -4.69 4.43
CA ARG A 186 8.26 -4.34 5.30
C ARG A 186 9.60 -4.79 4.73
N ALA A 187 9.64 -5.89 3.98
CA ALA A 187 10.87 -6.39 3.36
C ALA A 187 11.50 -5.44 2.32
N TYR A 188 10.77 -4.42 1.85
CA TYR A 188 11.32 -3.38 0.98
C TYR A 188 12.03 -2.25 1.75
N LEU A 189 11.90 -2.21 3.07
CA LEU A 189 12.64 -1.23 3.89
C LEU A 189 14.13 -1.60 3.94
N PRO A 190 15.04 -0.62 3.81
CA PRO A 190 16.46 -0.85 4.06
C PRO A 190 16.72 -1.25 5.51
N ALA A 191 17.84 -1.91 5.76
CA ALA A 191 18.21 -2.42 7.08
C ALA A 191 18.31 -1.32 8.15
N GLU A 192 18.64 -0.11 7.73
CA GLU A 192 18.77 1.08 8.57
C GLU A 192 17.41 1.71 8.94
N ALA A 193 16.33 1.33 8.26
CA ALA A 193 14.99 1.82 8.57
C ALA A 193 14.38 1.00 9.71
N GLN A 194 13.62 1.66 10.56
CA GLN A 194 12.89 1.02 11.66
C GLN A 194 11.39 0.99 11.35
N CYS A 195 10.83 -0.19 11.11
CA CYS A 195 9.38 -0.35 11.09
C CYS A 195 8.86 -0.32 12.53
N ILE A 196 8.15 0.75 12.90
CA ILE A 196 7.61 0.95 14.26
C ILE A 196 6.23 0.29 14.46
N GLY A 197 5.59 -0.17 13.37
CA GLY A 197 4.30 -0.84 13.42
C GLY A 197 3.58 -0.82 12.09
N GLY A 198 2.40 -1.41 12.07
CA GLY A 198 1.54 -1.37 10.90
C GLY A 198 0.15 -1.93 11.18
N ALA A 199 -0.83 -1.52 10.36
CA ALA A 199 -2.19 -2.02 10.42
C ALA A 199 -2.85 -1.99 9.05
N MET A 200 -3.77 -2.92 8.81
CA MET A 200 -4.52 -3.00 7.55
C MET A 200 -6.02 -3.14 7.81
N CYS A 201 -6.80 -2.82 6.81
CA CYS A 201 -8.23 -3.12 6.80
C CYS A 201 -8.68 -3.60 5.42
N GLN A 202 -9.91 -4.09 5.38
CA GLN A 202 -10.55 -4.39 4.12
C GLN A 202 -10.89 -3.09 3.37
N GLY A 203 -10.96 -3.14 2.05
CA GLY A 203 -11.35 -2.03 1.20
C GLY A 203 -12.25 -2.46 0.06
N LYS A 204 -13.09 -1.56 -0.42
CA LYS A 204 -14.03 -1.81 -1.52
C LYS A 204 -13.33 -2.32 -2.76
N MET A 205 -13.93 -3.32 -3.38
CA MET A 205 -13.51 -3.81 -4.69
C MET A 205 -14.43 -3.27 -5.77
N GLY A 206 -13.85 -2.92 -6.92
CA GLY A 206 -14.59 -2.41 -8.07
C GLY A 206 -15.57 -3.45 -8.64
N VAL A 207 -16.63 -2.97 -9.31
CA VAL A 207 -17.69 -3.81 -9.90
C VAL A 207 -17.14 -4.78 -10.97
N GLY A 208 -16.03 -4.42 -11.64
CA GLY A 208 -15.38 -5.30 -12.62
C GLY A 208 -14.86 -6.60 -12.00
N VAL A 209 -14.45 -6.58 -10.74
CA VAL A 209 -14.05 -7.77 -9.98
C VAL A 209 -15.26 -8.68 -9.76
N LYS A 210 -16.40 -8.12 -9.36
CA LYS A 210 -17.64 -8.88 -9.17
C LYS A 210 -18.08 -9.57 -10.47
N ARG A 211 -18.10 -8.82 -11.59
CA ARG A 211 -18.47 -9.38 -12.89
C ARG A 211 -17.60 -10.56 -13.29
N ARG A 212 -16.30 -10.53 -12.98
CA ARG A 212 -15.42 -11.67 -13.24
C ARG A 212 -15.81 -12.89 -12.40
N TYR A 213 -16.18 -12.71 -11.14
CA TYR A 213 -16.64 -13.79 -10.27
C TYR A 213 -18.01 -14.35 -10.70
N GLU A 214 -18.93 -13.46 -11.10
CA GLU A 214 -20.21 -13.84 -11.66
C GLU A 214 -20.03 -14.65 -12.96
N GLY A 215 -19.12 -14.26 -13.84
CA GLY A 215 -18.77 -15.02 -15.04
C GLY A 215 -18.13 -16.38 -14.78
N MET A 216 -17.54 -16.61 -13.58
CA MET A 216 -17.12 -17.96 -13.15
C MET A 216 -18.33 -18.83 -12.80
N LEU A 217 -19.35 -18.27 -12.14
CA LEU A 217 -20.61 -19.00 -11.83
C LEU A 217 -21.46 -19.28 -13.08
N GLU A 218 -21.43 -18.40 -14.09
CA GLU A 218 -22.11 -18.63 -15.37
C GLU A 218 -21.54 -19.87 -16.08
N LYS A 219 -20.21 -20.09 -15.97
CA LYS A 219 -19.53 -21.23 -16.59
C LYS A 219 -19.68 -22.51 -15.76
N ASP A 220 -19.71 -22.39 -14.43
CA ASP A 220 -19.86 -23.47 -13.48
C ASP A 220 -20.73 -23.01 -12.30
N PRO A 221 -22.06 -23.29 -12.35
CA PRO A 221 -23.00 -22.88 -11.31
C PRO A 221 -22.71 -23.47 -9.93
N GLU A 222 -21.96 -24.56 -9.84
CA GLU A 222 -21.59 -25.20 -8.58
C GLU A 222 -20.23 -24.73 -8.03
N ASN A 223 -19.59 -23.76 -8.67
CA ASN A 223 -18.29 -23.23 -8.26
C ASN A 223 -18.34 -22.57 -6.88
N ALA A 224 -17.98 -23.33 -5.85
CA ALA A 224 -17.98 -22.87 -4.47
C ALA A 224 -16.99 -21.70 -4.25
N GLN A 225 -15.84 -21.70 -4.95
CA GLN A 225 -14.87 -20.63 -4.88
C GLN A 225 -15.44 -19.31 -5.39
N ALA A 226 -16.14 -19.32 -6.52
CA ALA A 226 -16.77 -18.13 -7.07
C ALA A 226 -17.83 -17.56 -6.12
N ARG A 227 -18.64 -18.42 -5.48
CA ARG A 227 -19.61 -17.98 -4.45
C ARG A 227 -18.91 -17.30 -3.28
N MET A 228 -17.84 -17.92 -2.73
CA MET A 228 -17.03 -17.32 -1.65
C MET A 228 -16.42 -15.98 -2.05
N LEU A 229 -15.91 -15.84 -3.27
CA LEU A 229 -15.35 -14.60 -3.79
C LEU A 229 -16.39 -13.48 -3.91
N ILE A 230 -17.64 -13.83 -4.31
CA ILE A 230 -18.77 -12.88 -4.38
C ILE A 230 -19.19 -12.46 -2.97
N ASP A 231 -19.25 -13.39 -2.02
CA ASP A 231 -19.59 -13.10 -0.63
C ASP A 231 -18.55 -12.15 0.00
N ASN A 232 -17.26 -12.40 -0.23
CA ASN A 232 -16.21 -11.50 0.19
C ASN A 232 -16.35 -10.12 -0.50
N TRP A 233 -16.66 -10.07 -1.80
CA TRP A 233 -16.91 -8.82 -2.49
C TRP A 233 -18.04 -8.03 -1.85
N ASN A 234 -19.15 -8.70 -1.50
CA ASN A 234 -20.30 -8.08 -0.82
C ASN A 234 -19.90 -7.50 0.53
N LYS A 235 -19.15 -8.24 1.36
CA LYS A 235 -18.63 -7.78 2.65
C LYS A 235 -17.73 -6.56 2.49
N ALA A 236 -16.81 -6.59 1.52
CA ALA A 236 -15.88 -5.51 1.24
C ALA A 236 -16.55 -4.16 0.91
N GLN A 237 -17.81 -4.15 0.45
CA GLN A 237 -18.49 -2.91 0.07
C GLN A 237 -18.72 -1.94 1.24
N SER A 238 -18.72 -2.42 2.48
CA SER A 238 -18.85 -1.61 3.70
C SER A 238 -17.51 -1.13 4.27
N HIS A 239 -16.39 -1.43 3.60
CA HIS A 239 -15.04 -1.11 4.05
C HIS A 239 -14.28 -0.22 3.04
N PRO A 240 -13.36 0.66 3.50
CA PRO A 240 -13.08 0.97 4.91
C PRO A 240 -14.27 1.70 5.55
N ASN A 241 -14.52 1.46 6.83
CA ASN A 241 -15.49 2.18 7.63
C ASN A 241 -14.84 2.91 8.81
N GLU A 242 -15.63 3.61 9.63
CA GLU A 242 -15.13 4.36 10.78
C GLU A 242 -14.40 3.46 11.80
N GLY A 243 -14.88 2.23 12.01
CA GLY A 243 -14.25 1.25 12.90
C GLY A 243 -12.87 0.82 12.39
N ASP A 244 -12.71 0.64 11.08
CA ASP A 244 -11.42 0.35 10.46
C ASP A 244 -10.44 1.50 10.65
N CYS A 245 -10.88 2.72 10.39
CA CYS A 245 -10.06 3.92 10.56
C CYS A 245 -9.64 4.11 12.02
N ALA A 246 -10.56 3.94 12.97
CA ALA A 246 -10.29 4.06 14.39
C ALA A 246 -9.27 3.00 14.87
N ARG A 247 -9.38 1.75 14.39
CA ARG A 247 -8.44 0.68 14.71
C ARG A 247 -7.04 0.97 14.19
N ILE A 248 -6.90 1.45 12.95
CA ILE A 248 -5.61 1.83 12.39
C ILE A 248 -5.03 3.04 13.12
N ALA A 249 -5.85 4.03 13.48
CA ALA A 249 -5.41 5.19 14.25
C ALA A 249 -4.94 4.82 15.67
N ALA A 250 -5.61 3.86 16.32
CA ALA A 250 -5.19 3.33 17.62
C ALA A 250 -3.81 2.66 17.55
N ALA A 251 -3.60 1.79 16.55
CA ALA A 251 -2.30 1.15 16.32
C ALA A 251 -1.18 2.18 16.03
N ALA A 252 -1.50 3.23 15.29
CA ALA A 252 -0.54 4.31 15.01
C ALA A 252 -0.19 5.12 16.27
N LYS A 253 -1.17 5.42 17.11
CA LYS A 253 -0.95 6.13 18.40
C LYS A 253 -0.07 5.30 19.33
N GLU A 254 -0.30 4.00 19.42
CA GLU A 254 0.53 3.06 20.19
C GLU A 254 1.97 3.01 19.68
N ALA A 255 2.17 2.92 18.36
CA ALA A 255 3.48 2.93 17.74
C ALA A 255 4.23 4.24 17.98
N LEU A 256 3.55 5.39 17.94
CA LEU A 256 4.15 6.71 18.23
C LEU A 256 4.53 6.86 19.71
N ALA A 257 3.75 6.31 20.63
CA ALA A 257 4.08 6.33 22.05
C ALA A 257 5.41 5.59 22.33
N GLY A 258 5.65 4.45 21.68
CA GLY A 258 6.93 3.72 21.77
C GLY A 258 8.12 4.42 21.12
N VAL A 259 7.91 5.50 20.35
CA VAL A 259 8.98 6.31 19.75
C VAL A 259 9.41 7.45 20.68
N ALA A 260 8.51 7.88 21.56
CA ALA A 260 8.72 9.03 22.46
C ALA A 260 9.50 8.67 23.74
N GLU A 261 9.69 7.38 24.00
CA GLU A 261 10.51 6.83 25.09
C GLU A 261 11.98 6.71 24.66
#